data_2fed9c7d9790e016be2ff9af238ee7c4
#
_entry.id   2fed9c7d9790e016be2ff9af238ee7c4
#
_cell.length_a   1.000
_cell.length_b   1.000
_cell.length_c   1.000
_cell.angle_alpha   90.00
_cell.angle_beta   90.00
_cell.angle_gamma   90.00
#
_symmetry.space_group_name_H-M   'P 1'
#
loop_
_entity.id
_entity.type
_entity.pdbx_description
1 polymer ?
#
loop_
_entity_poly.entity_id
_entity_poly.type
_entity_poly.pdbx_seq_one_letter_code
_entity_poly.pdbx_strand_id
1 'polypeptide(L)'
;MHAGLLPKILAYAGAITVERTWRSQGKDVTEKRDVNPNDTENIKIALEDGWVITFPQGTTKSFKPVRKGTAHIIKQHRPIVVPIVIDGFRRSFDKKGLRLKKKGIQQSFVIKKPLEIDYDNDTIEQIVEKVEFAIEQHPSFLKVVPAEEVEIN
;
A
#
# COMPACT_ATOMS: atom_id res chain seq x y z
N MET A 1 10.10 6.81 -26.19
CA MET A 1 9.79 7.46 -24.89
C MET A 1 11.02 7.39 -24.02
N HIS A 2 11.60 8.55 -23.64
CA HIS A 2 12.76 8.57 -22.76
C HIS A 2 12.28 8.16 -21.35
N ALA A 3 12.66 6.99 -20.91
CA ALA A 3 12.48 6.59 -19.51
C ALA A 3 13.28 7.59 -18.66
N GLY A 4 12.59 8.40 -17.86
CA GLY A 4 13.24 9.39 -16.99
C GLY A 4 14.21 8.73 -16.01
N LEU A 5 15.09 9.53 -15.40
CA LEU A 5 16.08 9.06 -14.44
C LEU A 5 15.45 8.32 -13.23
N LEU A 6 14.28 8.75 -12.80
CA LEU A 6 13.57 8.20 -11.62
C LEU A 6 13.25 6.67 -11.74
N PRO A 7 12.71 6.14 -12.86
CA PRO A 7 12.50 4.70 -12.99
C PRO A 7 13.78 3.86 -12.87
N LYS A 8 14.90 4.39 -13.38
CA LYS A 8 16.20 3.71 -13.29
C LYS A 8 16.72 3.66 -11.84
N ILE A 9 16.57 4.76 -11.11
CA ILE A 9 16.94 4.84 -9.68
C ILE A 9 16.06 3.86 -8.86
N LEU A 10 14.75 3.84 -9.12
CA LEU A 10 13.84 2.92 -8.43
C LEU A 10 14.15 1.46 -8.74
N ALA A 11 14.45 1.13 -9.99
CA ALA A 11 14.85 -0.23 -10.37
C ALA A 11 16.15 -0.65 -9.68
N TYR A 12 17.15 0.26 -9.61
CA TYR A 12 18.39 0.01 -8.88
C TYR A 12 18.16 -0.18 -7.37
N ALA A 13 17.16 0.49 -6.81
CA ALA A 13 16.74 0.32 -5.41
C ALA A 13 15.86 -0.92 -5.16
N GLY A 14 15.74 -1.82 -6.14
CA GLY A 14 14.97 -3.06 -5.99
C GLY A 14 13.46 -2.89 -6.17
N ALA A 15 12.99 -1.82 -6.82
CA ALA A 15 11.56 -1.65 -7.06
C ALA A 15 11.03 -2.70 -8.05
N ILE A 16 10.01 -3.45 -7.63
CA ILE A 16 9.28 -4.38 -8.48
C ILE A 16 8.27 -3.57 -9.30
N THR A 17 8.42 -3.62 -10.62
CA THR A 17 7.48 -2.97 -11.54
C THR A 17 6.23 -3.83 -11.68
N VAL A 18 5.07 -3.26 -11.37
CA VAL A 18 3.76 -3.88 -11.59
C VAL A 18 3.03 -3.07 -12.64
N GLU A 19 2.60 -3.70 -13.73
CA GLU A 19 1.83 -3.03 -14.76
C GLU A 19 0.46 -2.61 -14.23
N ARG A 20 0.23 -1.31 -14.21
CA ARG A 20 -1.07 -0.74 -13.87
C ARG A 20 -1.78 -0.36 -15.15
N THR A 21 -2.85 -1.05 -15.48
CA THR A 21 -3.80 -0.56 -16.47
C THR A 21 -4.54 0.64 -15.88
N TRP A 22 -4.18 1.85 -16.32
CA TRP A 22 -4.87 3.07 -15.94
C TRP A 22 -6.27 3.06 -16.53
N ARG A 23 -7.28 3.43 -15.75
CA ARG A 23 -8.59 3.81 -16.30
C ARG A 23 -8.39 5.07 -17.14
N SER A 24 -8.39 4.92 -18.45
CA SER A 24 -8.56 6.04 -19.36
C SER A 24 -10.04 6.41 -19.32
N GLN A 25 -10.31 7.65 -18.86
CA GLN A 25 -11.60 8.33 -19.01
C GLN A 25 -12.86 7.56 -18.56
N GLY A 26 -13.15 7.59 -17.26
CA GLY A 26 -14.55 7.64 -16.74
C GLY A 26 -15.54 6.54 -17.09
N LYS A 27 -15.17 5.50 -17.82
CA LYS A 27 -16.04 4.37 -18.14
C LYS A 27 -15.74 3.21 -17.19
N ASP A 28 -16.76 2.79 -16.45
CA ASP A 28 -16.76 1.55 -15.68
C ASP A 28 -16.67 0.37 -16.65
N VAL A 29 -15.47 -0.01 -16.99
CA VAL A 29 -15.22 -1.28 -17.66
C VAL A 29 -14.95 -2.29 -16.56
N THR A 30 -15.96 -3.07 -16.22
CA THR A 30 -15.91 -4.26 -15.37
C THR A 30 -15.25 -5.43 -16.13
N GLU A 31 -14.22 -5.16 -16.95
CA GLU A 31 -13.44 -6.23 -17.54
C GLU A 31 -12.57 -6.87 -16.46
N LYS A 32 -12.67 -8.19 -16.35
CA LYS A 32 -11.74 -9.03 -15.61
C LYS A 32 -10.34 -8.68 -16.06
N ARG A 33 -9.58 -8.01 -15.19
CA ARG A 33 -8.19 -7.68 -15.49
C ARG A 33 -7.39 -8.96 -15.39
N ASP A 34 -6.86 -9.40 -16.49
CA ASP A 34 -5.80 -10.39 -16.46
C ASP A 34 -4.60 -9.77 -15.73
N VAL A 35 -4.26 -10.36 -14.58
CA VAL A 35 -3.02 -10.02 -13.89
C VAL A 35 -1.89 -10.51 -14.78
N ASN A 36 -0.94 -9.62 -15.10
CA ASN A 36 0.22 -10.05 -15.89
C ASN A 36 0.97 -11.16 -15.11
N PRO A 37 1.07 -12.36 -15.65
CA PRO A 37 1.75 -13.48 -14.97
C PRO A 37 3.17 -13.13 -14.53
N ASN A 38 3.88 -12.29 -15.30
CA ASN A 38 5.22 -11.84 -14.98
C ASN A 38 5.28 -11.00 -13.70
N ASP A 39 4.24 -10.20 -13.41
CA ASP A 39 4.20 -9.38 -12.19
C ASP A 39 4.11 -10.27 -10.94
N THR A 40 3.29 -11.31 -11.01
CA THR A 40 3.13 -12.27 -9.91
C THR A 40 4.40 -13.06 -9.66
N GLU A 41 5.08 -13.50 -10.73
CA GLU A 41 6.34 -14.24 -10.64
C GLU A 41 7.47 -13.35 -10.07
N ASN A 42 7.58 -12.10 -10.49
CA ASN A 42 8.56 -11.16 -9.94
C ASN A 42 8.35 -10.90 -8.43
N ILE A 43 7.10 -10.83 -7.99
CA ILE A 43 6.78 -10.69 -6.56
C ILE A 43 7.17 -11.95 -5.79
N LYS A 44 6.89 -13.13 -6.33
CA LYS A 44 7.27 -14.41 -5.75
C LYS A 44 8.77 -14.50 -5.55
N ILE A 45 9.55 -14.26 -6.61
CA ILE A 45 11.02 -14.26 -6.57
C ILE A 45 11.54 -13.31 -5.49
N ALA A 46 10.97 -12.09 -5.41
CA ALA A 46 11.38 -11.13 -4.40
C ALA A 46 11.03 -11.57 -2.97
N LEU A 47 9.91 -12.26 -2.77
CA LEU A 47 9.53 -12.81 -1.46
C LEU A 47 10.41 -14.00 -1.04
N GLU A 48 10.91 -14.77 -2.00
CA GLU A 48 11.88 -15.88 -1.76
C GLU A 48 13.29 -15.35 -1.46
N ASP A 49 13.65 -14.18 -2.03
CA ASP A 49 14.97 -13.55 -1.83
C ASP A 49 15.03 -12.75 -0.52
N GLY A 50 13.91 -12.19 -0.03
CA GLY A 50 13.94 -11.42 1.21
C GLY A 50 12.68 -10.61 1.52
N TRP A 51 12.89 -9.39 2.01
CA TRP A 51 11.82 -8.51 2.44
C TRP A 51 11.19 -7.75 1.26
N VAL A 52 9.87 -7.75 1.19
CA VAL A 52 9.12 -6.95 0.22
C VAL A 52 8.31 -5.89 0.96
N ILE A 53 8.55 -4.62 0.64
CA ILE A 53 7.77 -3.50 1.18
C ILE A 53 6.66 -3.18 0.19
N THR A 54 5.42 -3.11 0.68
CA THR A 54 4.27 -2.72 -0.12
C THR A 54 3.48 -1.58 0.54
N PHE A 55 2.85 -0.77 -0.30
CA PHE A 55 1.88 0.25 0.11
C PHE A 55 0.48 -0.23 -0.28
N PRO A 56 -0.23 -0.94 0.60
CA PRO A 56 -1.39 -1.75 0.22
C PRO A 56 -2.58 -0.93 -0.29
N GLN A 57 -2.72 0.32 0.10
CA GLN A 57 -3.74 1.23 -0.42
C GLN A 57 -3.39 1.77 -1.82
N GLY A 58 -2.09 1.84 -2.16
CA GLY A 58 -1.59 2.42 -3.42
C GLY A 58 -1.93 3.89 -3.60
N THR A 59 -2.14 4.62 -2.51
CA THR A 59 -2.42 6.04 -2.45
C THR A 59 -1.88 6.63 -1.15
N THR A 60 -1.63 7.93 -1.14
CA THR A 60 -1.28 8.70 0.05
C THR A 60 -2.50 9.27 0.78
N LYS A 61 -3.72 9.07 0.25
CA LYS A 61 -4.95 9.47 0.91
C LYS A 61 -5.27 8.51 2.05
N SER A 62 -5.54 9.05 3.23
CA SER A 62 -5.92 8.28 4.42
C SER A 62 -7.27 7.58 4.22
N PHE A 63 -7.49 6.47 4.91
CA PHE A 63 -8.75 5.72 4.95
C PHE A 63 -9.30 5.30 3.58
N LYS A 64 -8.42 5.15 2.59
CA LYS A 64 -8.81 4.48 1.34
C LYS A 64 -8.65 2.98 1.50
N PRO A 65 -9.56 2.18 0.91
CA PRO A 65 -9.51 0.73 1.04
C PRO A 65 -8.17 0.15 0.56
N VAL A 66 -7.71 -0.87 1.26
CA VAL A 66 -6.62 -1.73 0.81
C VAL A 66 -7.01 -2.41 -0.50
N ARG A 67 -6.09 -2.49 -1.43
CA ARG A 67 -6.34 -3.10 -2.73
C ARG A 67 -6.43 -4.62 -2.60
N LYS A 68 -7.46 -5.23 -3.16
CA LYS A 68 -7.62 -6.69 -3.19
C LYS A 68 -6.41 -7.42 -3.76
N GLY A 69 -5.67 -6.81 -4.70
CA GLY A 69 -4.42 -7.37 -5.23
C GLY A 69 -3.38 -7.67 -4.16
N THR A 70 -3.25 -6.82 -3.14
CA THR A 70 -2.36 -7.09 -1.99
C THR A 70 -2.82 -8.33 -1.22
N ALA A 71 -4.12 -8.46 -0.95
CA ALA A 71 -4.66 -9.62 -0.24
C ALA A 71 -4.51 -10.93 -1.06
N HIS A 72 -4.64 -10.86 -2.39
CA HIS A 72 -4.37 -12.00 -3.27
C HIS A 72 -2.91 -12.45 -3.18
N ILE A 73 -1.96 -11.51 -3.22
CA ILE A 73 -0.52 -11.81 -3.06
C ILE A 73 -0.27 -12.46 -1.71
N ILE A 74 -0.82 -11.90 -0.64
CA ILE A 74 -0.68 -12.44 0.72
C ILE A 74 -1.23 -13.87 0.79
N LYS A 75 -2.45 -14.11 0.30
CA LYS A 75 -3.07 -15.44 0.34
C LYS A 75 -2.31 -16.47 -0.51
N GLN A 76 -1.84 -16.06 -1.67
CA GLN A 76 -1.16 -16.94 -2.62
C GLN A 76 0.23 -17.34 -2.16
N HIS A 77 1.03 -16.39 -1.67
CA HIS A 77 2.44 -16.62 -1.34
C HIS A 77 2.69 -16.85 0.15
N ARG A 78 1.68 -16.67 1.01
CA ARG A 78 1.71 -16.94 2.45
C ARG A 78 2.91 -16.32 3.18
N PRO A 79 3.29 -15.06 2.91
CA PRO A 79 4.41 -14.41 3.57
C PRO A 79 4.07 -14.04 5.01
N ILE A 80 5.07 -13.89 5.86
CA ILE A 80 4.90 -13.23 7.16
C ILE A 80 4.63 -11.75 6.90
N VAL A 81 3.44 -11.28 7.27
CA VAL A 81 3.02 -9.89 7.06
C VAL A 81 3.30 -9.07 8.32
N VAL A 82 4.20 -8.10 8.23
CA VAL A 82 4.55 -7.20 9.32
C VAL A 82 4.00 -5.81 9.04
N PRO A 83 2.96 -5.36 9.76
CA PRO A 83 2.38 -4.04 9.55
C PRO A 83 3.31 -2.94 10.07
N ILE A 84 3.42 -1.86 9.29
CA ILE A 84 4.16 -0.65 9.66
C ILE A 84 3.20 0.53 9.61
N VAL A 85 3.06 1.25 10.72
CA VAL A 85 2.26 2.47 10.80
C VAL A 85 3.19 3.67 10.81
N ILE A 86 2.94 4.61 9.89
CA ILE A 86 3.70 5.85 9.77
C ILE A 86 2.72 7.01 9.95
N ASP A 87 2.98 7.87 10.94
CA ASP A 87 2.14 9.03 11.22
C ASP A 87 2.97 10.32 11.26
N GLY A 88 2.29 11.47 11.11
CA GLY A 88 2.86 12.81 11.21
C GLY A 88 3.48 13.34 9.91
N PHE A 89 3.90 12.50 8.97
CA PHE A 89 4.56 12.93 7.74
C PHE A 89 3.67 13.83 6.88
N ARG A 90 2.40 13.45 6.70
CA ARG A 90 1.45 14.23 5.90
C ARG A 90 1.16 15.60 6.50
N ARG A 91 1.19 15.72 7.83
CA ARG A 91 1.03 17.00 8.53
C ARG A 91 2.26 17.88 8.42
N SER A 92 3.44 17.26 8.33
CA SER A 92 4.73 17.96 8.29
C SER A 92 5.11 18.43 6.89
N PHE A 93 4.78 17.65 5.85
CA PHE A 93 5.24 17.87 4.50
C PHE A 93 4.11 18.29 3.54
N ASP A 94 4.49 18.89 2.42
CA ASP A 94 3.57 19.21 1.33
C ASP A 94 3.02 17.94 0.66
N LYS A 95 2.03 18.10 -0.24
CA LYS A 95 1.40 16.95 -0.96
C LYS A 95 2.41 16.12 -1.76
N LYS A 96 3.56 16.69 -2.14
CA LYS A 96 4.62 15.99 -2.89
C LYS A 96 5.64 15.33 -1.96
N GLY A 97 5.59 15.60 -0.64
CA GLY A 97 6.52 15.07 0.34
C GLY A 97 7.93 15.67 0.26
N LEU A 98 8.12 16.75 -0.50
CA LEU A 98 9.44 17.31 -0.79
C LEU A 98 9.77 18.54 0.06
N ARG A 99 8.77 19.25 0.56
CA ARG A 99 8.96 20.48 1.32
C ARG A 99 8.33 20.37 2.70
N LEU A 100 9.09 20.77 3.72
CA LEU A 100 8.57 20.88 5.08
C LEU A 100 7.56 22.04 5.13
N LYS A 101 6.30 21.74 5.40
CA LYS A 101 5.20 22.70 5.47
C LYS A 101 5.00 23.22 6.91
N LYS A 102 5.10 22.33 7.91
CA LYS A 102 4.88 22.65 9.33
C LYS A 102 5.98 22.03 10.17
N LYS A 103 6.64 22.83 11.00
CA LYS A 103 7.64 22.38 11.96
C LYS A 103 6.98 21.95 13.28
N GLY A 104 7.68 21.14 14.07
CA GLY A 104 7.23 20.73 15.40
C GLY A 104 6.16 19.64 15.42
N ILE A 105 5.81 19.06 14.27
CA ILE A 105 4.93 17.89 14.21
C ILE A 105 5.74 16.65 14.60
N GLN A 106 5.28 15.93 15.61
CA GLN A 106 5.85 14.65 15.98
C GLN A 106 5.56 13.63 14.88
N GLN A 107 6.61 12.97 14.42
CA GLN A 107 6.52 11.88 13.46
C GLN A 107 6.70 10.56 14.20
N SER A 108 5.93 9.56 13.87
CA SER A 108 6.06 8.24 14.44
C SER A 108 6.20 7.17 13.35
N PHE A 109 6.94 6.13 13.71
CA PHE A 109 7.14 4.94 12.90
C PHE A 109 7.02 3.74 13.84
N VAL A 110 5.99 2.95 13.66
CA VAL A 110 5.69 1.82 14.54
C VAL A 110 5.65 0.54 13.74
N ILE A 111 6.54 -0.39 14.05
CA ILE A 111 6.51 -1.76 13.54
C ILE A 111 5.65 -2.58 14.50
N LYS A 112 4.57 -3.16 14.00
CA LYS A 112 3.68 -4.00 14.78
C LYS A 112 4.10 -5.49 14.74
N LYS A 113 3.47 -6.29 15.57
CA LYS A 113 3.62 -7.75 15.52
C LYS A 113 3.16 -8.29 14.17
N PRO A 114 3.72 -9.40 13.72
CA PRO A 114 3.23 -10.10 12.54
C PRO A 114 1.71 -10.32 12.61
N LEU A 115 1.06 -10.17 11.46
CA LEU A 115 -0.38 -10.31 11.33
C LEU A 115 -0.76 -11.80 11.36
N GLU A 116 -1.73 -12.14 12.16
CA GLU A 116 -2.28 -13.49 12.21
C GLU A 116 -3.29 -13.69 11.06
N ILE A 117 -2.88 -14.46 10.06
CA ILE A 117 -3.67 -14.75 8.87
C ILE A 117 -3.83 -16.25 8.76
N ASP A 118 -5.07 -16.72 8.68
CA ASP A 118 -5.39 -18.08 8.28
C ASP A 118 -5.43 -18.15 6.75
N TYR A 119 -4.31 -18.51 6.16
CA TYR A 119 -4.16 -18.52 4.70
C TYR A 119 -5.09 -19.51 3.99
N ASP A 120 -5.60 -20.51 4.69
CA ASP A 120 -6.50 -21.50 4.11
C ASP A 120 -7.97 -21.05 4.20
N ASN A 121 -8.38 -20.49 5.32
CA ASN A 121 -9.78 -20.19 5.62
C ASN A 121 -10.14 -18.70 5.44
N ASP A 122 -9.20 -17.75 5.69
CA ASP A 122 -9.51 -16.34 5.53
C ASP A 122 -9.88 -16.02 4.07
N THR A 123 -10.98 -15.31 3.88
CA THR A 123 -11.36 -14.76 2.57
C THR A 123 -10.47 -13.58 2.21
N ILE A 124 -10.48 -13.17 0.93
CA ILE A 124 -9.76 -11.97 0.47
C ILE A 124 -10.23 -10.73 1.22
N GLU A 125 -11.52 -10.62 1.46
CA GLU A 125 -12.15 -9.52 2.20
C GLU A 125 -11.68 -9.49 3.65
N GLN A 126 -11.60 -10.63 4.31
CA GLN A 126 -11.09 -10.73 5.69
C GLN A 126 -9.60 -10.36 5.78
N ILE A 127 -8.79 -10.77 4.80
CA ILE A 127 -7.38 -10.36 4.74
C ILE A 127 -7.27 -8.85 4.54
N VAL A 128 -8.06 -8.26 3.63
CA VAL A 128 -8.12 -6.80 3.44
C VAL A 128 -8.43 -6.10 4.76
N GLU A 129 -9.49 -6.52 5.44
CA GLU A 129 -9.92 -5.93 6.71
C GLU A 129 -8.84 -6.06 7.80
N LYS A 130 -8.23 -7.23 7.95
CA LYS A 130 -7.12 -7.45 8.89
C LYS A 130 -5.94 -6.50 8.60
N VAL A 131 -5.57 -6.31 7.34
CA VAL A 131 -4.52 -5.38 6.94
C VAL A 131 -4.91 -3.95 7.25
N GLU A 132 -6.15 -3.53 6.94
CA GLU A 132 -6.66 -2.17 7.21
C GLU A 132 -6.63 -1.84 8.71
N PHE A 133 -7.06 -2.77 9.55
CA PHE A 133 -6.96 -2.62 11.00
C PHE A 133 -5.51 -2.54 11.47
N ALA A 134 -4.65 -3.40 10.96
CA ALA A 134 -3.26 -3.46 11.38
C ALA A 134 -2.47 -2.19 11.06
N ILE A 135 -2.74 -1.56 9.89
CA ILE A 135 -2.10 -0.29 9.49
C ILE A 135 -2.88 0.95 9.94
N GLU A 136 -3.92 0.80 10.78
CA GLU A 136 -4.76 1.89 11.30
C GLU A 136 -5.44 2.74 10.20
N GLN A 137 -5.82 2.09 9.12
CA GLN A 137 -6.50 2.74 7.99
C GLN A 137 -7.95 2.25 7.80
N HIS A 138 -8.45 1.41 8.70
CA HIS A 138 -9.85 1.02 8.70
C HIS A 138 -10.74 2.22 9.07
N PRO A 139 -11.93 2.37 8.47
CA PRO A 139 -12.83 3.51 8.74
C PRO A 139 -13.18 3.74 10.20
N SER A 140 -13.11 2.71 11.05
CA SER A 140 -13.33 2.87 12.50
C SER A 140 -12.32 3.80 13.19
N PHE A 141 -11.14 3.98 12.61
CA PHE A 141 -10.12 4.90 13.12
C PHE A 141 -10.38 6.37 12.78
N LEU A 142 -11.34 6.69 11.90
CA LEU A 142 -11.67 8.07 11.52
C LEU A 142 -12.03 8.97 12.72
N LYS A 143 -12.59 8.40 13.79
CA LYS A 143 -12.96 9.14 15.00
C LYS A 143 -11.77 9.56 15.86
N VAL A 144 -10.60 8.99 15.61
CA VAL A 144 -9.35 9.22 16.38
C VAL A 144 -8.46 10.25 15.68
N VAL A 145 -8.72 10.55 14.41
CA VAL A 145 -7.90 11.46 13.61
C VAL A 145 -8.37 12.90 13.79
N PRO A 146 -7.45 13.85 14.09
CA PRO A 146 -7.79 15.26 14.13
C PRO A 146 -8.44 15.73 12.82
N ALA A 147 -9.44 16.60 12.91
CA ALA A 147 -10.24 17.09 11.78
C ALA A 147 -9.39 17.68 10.62
N GLU A 148 -8.18 18.15 10.90
CA GLU A 148 -7.23 18.69 9.91
C GLU A 148 -6.72 17.63 8.89
N GLU A 149 -6.89 16.33 9.16
CA GLU A 149 -6.46 15.25 8.25
C GLU A 149 -7.59 14.69 7.38
N VAL A 150 -8.82 15.06 7.67
CA VAL A 150 -10.01 14.55 6.97
C VAL A 150 -10.37 15.41 5.75
N GLU A 151 -9.49 16.26 5.24
CA GLU A 151 -9.72 16.89 3.93
C GLU A 151 -9.78 15.82 2.84
N ILE A 152 -11.00 15.34 2.66
CA ILE A 152 -11.44 14.53 1.53
C ILE A 152 -11.52 15.46 0.31
N ASN A 153 -10.49 15.44 -0.52
CA ASN A 153 -10.53 15.98 -1.88
C ASN A 153 -10.16 14.89 -2.85
#